data_5280915832d95bad0d457e24a45cb830
#
_entry.id   5280915832d95bad0d457e24a45cb830
#
_cell.length_a   1.000
_cell.length_b   1.000
_cell.length_c   1.000
_cell.angle_alpha   90.00
_cell.angle_beta   90.00
_cell.angle_gamma   90.00
#
_symmetry.space_group_name_H-M   'P 1'
#
loop_
_entity.id
_entity.type
_entity.pdbx_description
1 polymer ?
#
loop_
_entity_poly.entity_id
_entity_poly.type
_entity_poly.pdbx_seq_one_letter_code
_entity_poly.pdbx_strand_id
1 'polypeptide(L)'
;GIGKQTALELAHMDYSLALVGRNSDKGDAVVSELIRETGNEFIQFHYADMSSMKSVKELANEIQRSYDTIDILLNNAGAYFSQFKLTDDGFETTIALNHFAYFYFTELILDMLKVDSGGRVINVASGAHKKAKLELNDLQMKNEYKGWTAYMRSKLMNIMFTYECHHRFSDSGVTFN
;
A
#
# COMPACT_ATOMS: atom_id res chain seq x y z
N GLY A 1 -10.01 -4.32 10.19
CA GLY A 1 -9.62 -5.05 8.98
C GLY A 1 -8.19 -5.60 9.09
N ILE A 2 -7.70 -6.25 8.02
CA ILE A 2 -6.39 -6.93 8.00
C ILE A 2 -5.27 -6.00 8.49
N GLY A 3 -5.15 -4.80 7.93
CA GLY A 3 -4.08 -3.87 8.30
C GLY A 3 -4.05 -3.50 9.79
N LYS A 4 -5.23 -3.27 10.41
CA LYS A 4 -5.29 -3.00 11.87
C LYS A 4 -4.84 -4.21 12.69
N GLN A 5 -5.25 -5.43 12.31
CA GLN A 5 -4.83 -6.64 13.02
C GLN A 5 -3.32 -6.87 12.89
N THR A 6 -2.79 -6.67 11.68
CA THR A 6 -1.33 -6.75 11.46
C THR A 6 -0.59 -5.70 12.30
N ALA A 7 -1.10 -4.46 12.37
CA ALA A 7 -0.50 -3.42 13.21
C ALA A 7 -0.51 -3.81 14.70
N LEU A 8 -1.58 -4.43 15.19
CA LEU A 8 -1.67 -4.91 16.57
C LEU A 8 -0.60 -5.98 16.87
N GLU A 9 -0.47 -6.98 15.99
CA GLU A 9 0.54 -8.05 16.18
C GLU A 9 1.98 -7.48 16.14
N LEU A 10 2.26 -6.57 15.20
CA LEU A 10 3.56 -5.92 15.13
C LEU A 10 3.83 -5.01 16.34
N ALA A 11 2.79 -4.31 16.85
CA ALA A 11 2.91 -3.50 18.05
C ALA A 11 3.24 -4.36 19.29
N HIS A 12 2.66 -5.56 19.43
CA HIS A 12 3.02 -6.53 20.47
C HIS A 12 4.46 -7.05 20.35
N MET A 13 5.05 -6.95 19.17
CA MET A 13 6.46 -7.31 18.91
C MET A 13 7.42 -6.12 19.05
N ASP A 14 6.95 -4.99 19.61
CA ASP A 14 7.68 -3.75 19.82
C ASP A 14 8.20 -3.08 18.54
N TYR A 15 7.59 -3.33 17.38
CA TYR A 15 7.91 -2.58 16.17
C TYR A 15 7.44 -1.13 16.26
N SER A 16 8.27 -0.20 15.78
CA SER A 16 7.82 1.17 15.47
C SER A 16 6.90 1.15 14.25
N LEU A 17 5.74 1.79 14.35
CA LEU A 17 4.70 1.71 13.31
C LEU A 17 4.33 3.08 12.76
N ALA A 18 4.42 3.21 11.43
CA ALA A 18 3.83 4.30 10.66
C ALA A 18 2.52 3.82 10.03
N LEU A 19 1.38 4.19 10.60
CA LEU A 19 0.06 3.83 10.10
C LEU A 19 -0.45 4.87 9.13
N VAL A 20 -0.94 4.45 7.97
CA VAL A 20 -1.41 5.37 6.92
C VAL A 20 -2.90 5.18 6.66
N GLY A 21 -3.62 6.28 6.54
CA GLY A 21 -5.04 6.26 6.21
C GLY A 21 -5.61 7.63 5.83
N ARG A 22 -6.83 7.63 5.28
CA ARG A 22 -7.49 8.85 4.80
C ARG A 22 -8.51 9.46 5.78
N ASN A 23 -8.50 9.04 7.03
CA ASN A 23 -9.39 9.58 8.06
C ASN A 23 -8.60 9.71 9.36
N SER A 24 -8.28 10.94 9.73
CA SER A 24 -7.46 11.26 10.90
C SER A 24 -8.12 10.81 12.20
N ASP A 25 -9.41 11.08 12.41
CA ASP A 25 -10.10 10.72 13.65
C ASP A 25 -10.06 9.20 13.91
N LYS A 26 -10.26 8.41 12.83
CA LYS A 26 -10.15 6.95 12.92
C LYS A 26 -8.71 6.48 13.11
N GLY A 27 -7.77 7.17 12.49
CA GLY A 27 -6.34 6.88 12.63
C GLY A 27 -5.88 7.08 14.06
N ASP A 28 -6.17 8.23 14.63
CA ASP A 28 -5.80 8.58 16.01
C ASP A 28 -6.47 7.67 17.04
N ALA A 29 -7.73 7.30 16.80
CA ALA A 29 -8.43 6.33 17.63
C ALA A 29 -7.76 4.94 17.57
N VAL A 30 -7.31 4.50 16.40
CA VAL A 30 -6.58 3.22 16.26
C VAL A 30 -5.22 3.29 16.94
N VAL A 31 -4.44 4.37 16.79
CA VAL A 31 -3.18 4.57 17.51
C VAL A 31 -3.39 4.47 19.01
N SER A 32 -4.36 5.23 19.55
CA SER A 32 -4.68 5.22 20.97
C SER A 32 -5.09 3.84 21.49
N GLU A 33 -5.84 3.08 20.68
CA GLU A 33 -6.25 1.71 21.01
C GLU A 33 -5.03 0.77 21.05
N LEU A 34 -4.16 0.85 20.04
CA LEU A 34 -2.97 0.00 19.96
C LEU A 34 -1.99 0.29 21.10
N ILE A 35 -1.71 1.55 21.41
CA ILE A 35 -0.86 1.95 22.55
C ILE A 35 -1.43 1.41 23.86
N ARG A 36 -2.73 1.56 24.09
CA ARG A 36 -3.37 1.07 25.31
C ARG A 36 -3.32 -0.45 25.43
N GLU A 37 -3.44 -1.18 24.33
CA GLU A 37 -3.50 -2.65 24.32
C GLU A 37 -2.12 -3.28 24.43
N THR A 38 -1.10 -2.67 23.82
CA THR A 38 0.24 -3.25 23.71
C THR A 38 1.28 -2.60 24.61
N GLY A 39 1.05 -1.35 25.07
CA GLY A 39 2.05 -0.53 25.75
C GLY A 39 3.12 0.07 24.85
N ASN A 40 3.07 -0.20 23.54
CA ASN A 40 4.03 0.33 22.57
C ASN A 40 3.65 1.78 22.20
N GLU A 41 4.48 2.74 22.59
CA GLU A 41 4.28 4.16 22.32
C GLU A 41 4.84 4.62 20.95
N PHE A 42 5.57 3.76 20.25
CA PHE A 42 6.20 4.07 18.96
C PHE A 42 5.26 3.83 17.78
N ILE A 43 4.04 4.35 17.86
CA ILE A 43 3.00 4.21 16.84
C ILE A 43 2.55 5.61 16.41
N GLN A 44 2.67 5.93 15.13
CA GLN A 44 2.25 7.21 14.57
C GLN A 44 1.25 7.00 13.43
N PHE A 45 0.33 7.95 13.27
CA PHE A 45 -0.60 7.99 12.15
C PHE A 45 -0.22 9.10 11.17
N HIS A 46 -0.19 8.77 9.90
CA HIS A 46 0.05 9.66 8.77
C HIS A 46 -1.20 9.73 7.90
N TYR A 47 -1.69 10.94 7.66
CA TYR A 47 -2.82 11.14 6.77
C TYR A 47 -2.39 11.04 5.32
N ALA A 48 -3.04 10.18 4.53
CA ALA A 48 -2.94 10.21 3.08
C ALA A 48 -4.15 9.56 2.40
N ASP A 49 -4.61 10.16 1.31
CA ASP A 49 -5.49 9.49 0.37
C ASP A 49 -4.65 8.75 -0.68
N MET A 50 -4.53 7.44 -0.48
CA MET A 50 -3.74 6.58 -1.37
C MET A 50 -4.33 6.45 -2.78
N SER A 51 -5.52 6.99 -3.07
CA SER A 51 -6.04 7.07 -4.44
C SER A 51 -5.58 8.32 -5.21
N SER A 52 -4.92 9.27 -4.55
CA SER A 52 -4.34 10.48 -5.12
C SER A 52 -2.82 10.38 -5.20
N MET A 53 -2.26 10.47 -6.39
CA MET A 53 -0.80 10.41 -6.61
C MET A 53 -0.09 11.61 -5.96
N LYS A 54 -0.73 12.76 -5.91
CA LYS A 54 -0.23 13.93 -5.16
C LYS A 54 -0.11 13.60 -3.68
N SER A 55 -1.16 13.06 -3.07
CA SER A 55 -1.17 12.69 -1.64
C SER A 55 -0.14 11.60 -1.33
N VAL A 56 0.03 10.62 -2.21
CA VAL A 56 1.07 9.58 -2.10
C VAL A 56 2.48 10.20 -2.09
N LYS A 57 2.74 11.18 -2.95
CA LYS A 57 4.03 11.88 -2.99
C LYS A 57 4.28 12.72 -1.73
N GLU A 58 3.24 13.41 -1.25
CA GLU A 58 3.33 14.20 -0.01
C GLU A 58 3.62 13.29 1.19
N LEU A 59 2.94 12.14 1.29
CA LEU A 59 3.22 11.12 2.28
C LEU A 59 4.67 10.61 2.20
N ALA A 60 5.16 10.29 1.00
CA ALA A 60 6.53 9.82 0.85
C ALA A 60 7.56 10.85 1.36
N ASN A 61 7.35 12.12 1.04
CA ASN A 61 8.20 13.21 1.54
C ASN A 61 8.11 13.37 3.08
N GLU A 62 6.95 13.13 3.67
CA GLU A 62 6.76 13.14 5.12
C GLU A 62 7.51 11.98 5.79
N ILE A 63 7.33 10.76 5.28
CA ILE A 63 8.01 9.56 5.76
C ILE A 63 9.54 9.71 5.68
N GLN A 64 10.06 10.21 4.55
CA GLN A 64 11.49 10.47 4.36
C GLN A 64 12.08 11.50 5.34
N ARG A 65 11.25 12.43 5.86
CA ARG A 65 11.69 13.39 6.89
C ARG A 65 11.57 12.84 8.31
N SER A 66 10.67 11.89 8.54
CA SER A 66 10.34 11.37 9.87
C SER A 66 11.14 10.14 10.25
N TYR A 67 11.68 9.41 9.27
CA TYR A 67 12.36 8.12 9.48
C TYR A 67 13.61 8.05 8.61
N ASP A 68 14.68 7.51 9.16
CA ASP A 68 15.94 7.29 8.41
C ASP A 68 15.84 6.02 7.55
N THR A 69 15.23 4.97 8.06
CA THR A 69 15.11 3.66 7.41
C THR A 69 13.74 3.04 7.63
N ILE A 70 13.37 2.10 6.76
CA ILE A 70 12.17 1.28 6.87
C ILE A 70 12.54 -0.18 6.67
N ASP A 71 12.28 -1.02 7.66
CA ASP A 71 12.53 -2.46 7.56
C ASP A 71 11.42 -3.18 6.76
N ILE A 72 10.16 -2.77 6.96
CA ILE A 72 9.01 -3.43 6.33
C ILE A 72 8.04 -2.37 5.78
N LEU A 73 7.77 -2.46 4.48
CA LEU A 73 6.64 -1.78 3.84
C LEU A 73 5.50 -2.77 3.62
N LEU A 74 4.36 -2.54 4.27
CA LEU A 74 3.13 -3.30 4.03
C LEU A 74 2.17 -2.50 3.15
N ASN A 75 2.11 -2.79 1.88
CA ASN A 75 1.13 -2.29 0.93
C ASN A 75 -0.18 -3.08 1.11
N ASN A 76 -1.07 -2.58 1.99
CA ASN A 76 -2.33 -3.25 2.35
C ASN A 76 -3.58 -2.47 1.91
N ALA A 77 -3.48 -1.13 1.78
CA ALA A 77 -4.63 -0.29 1.44
C ALA A 77 -5.32 -0.78 0.15
N GLY A 78 -6.62 -0.98 0.20
CA GLY A 78 -7.36 -1.43 -0.97
C GLY A 78 -8.85 -1.49 -0.72
N ALA A 79 -9.62 -1.28 -1.79
CA ALA A 79 -11.07 -1.33 -1.75
C ALA A 79 -11.64 -1.86 -3.07
N TYR A 80 -12.92 -2.17 -3.02
CA TYR A 80 -13.77 -2.49 -4.16
C TYR A 80 -14.70 -1.31 -4.42
N PHE A 81 -14.79 -0.88 -5.67
CA PHE A 81 -15.74 0.15 -6.12
C PHE A 81 -16.65 -0.44 -7.18
N SER A 82 -17.97 -0.29 -6.98
CA SER A 82 -18.99 -0.83 -7.90
C SER A 82 -19.23 0.05 -9.12
N GLN A 83 -18.80 1.32 -9.08
CA GLN A 83 -19.04 2.30 -10.14
C GLN A 83 -17.71 2.84 -10.66
N PHE A 84 -17.66 3.11 -11.96
CA PHE A 84 -16.53 3.80 -12.57
C PHE A 84 -16.43 5.23 -12.06
N LYS A 85 -15.28 5.57 -11.54
CA LYS A 85 -14.93 6.93 -11.15
C LYS A 85 -13.45 7.16 -11.40
N LEU A 86 -13.13 8.32 -11.95
CA LEU A 86 -11.74 8.77 -12.07
C LEU A 86 -11.33 9.56 -10.84
N THR A 87 -10.06 9.42 -10.46
CA THR A 87 -9.38 10.31 -9.53
C THR A 87 -9.05 11.64 -10.20
N ASP A 88 -8.62 12.63 -9.43
CA ASP A 88 -8.16 13.92 -9.97
C ASP A 88 -6.95 13.77 -10.89
N ASP A 89 -6.17 12.70 -10.71
CA ASP A 89 -5.04 12.32 -11.58
C ASP A 89 -5.50 11.62 -12.89
N GLY A 90 -6.81 11.42 -13.10
CA GLY A 90 -7.39 10.78 -14.29
C GLY A 90 -7.28 9.25 -14.31
N PHE A 91 -7.02 8.62 -13.18
CA PHE A 91 -6.98 7.16 -13.05
C PHE A 91 -8.30 6.59 -12.52
N GLU A 92 -8.66 5.39 -12.97
CA GLU A 92 -9.79 4.65 -12.37
C GLU A 92 -9.48 4.33 -10.90
N THR A 93 -10.45 4.62 -10.01
CA THR A 93 -10.23 4.67 -8.56
C THR A 93 -9.74 3.33 -7.96
N THR A 94 -10.24 2.18 -8.48
CA THR A 94 -9.80 0.87 -7.98
C THR A 94 -8.33 0.63 -8.30
N ILE A 95 -7.92 0.90 -9.54
CA ILE A 95 -6.53 0.71 -9.97
C ILE A 95 -5.62 1.73 -9.28
N ALA A 96 -6.08 2.99 -9.16
CA ALA A 96 -5.32 4.03 -8.46
C ALA A 96 -5.00 3.62 -7.02
N LEU A 97 -6.03 3.26 -6.24
CA LEU A 97 -5.87 2.89 -4.83
C LEU A 97 -5.14 1.56 -4.65
N ASN A 98 -5.56 0.51 -5.38
CA ASN A 98 -5.11 -0.85 -5.10
C ASN A 98 -3.76 -1.19 -5.71
N HIS A 99 -3.35 -0.45 -6.76
CA HIS A 99 -2.13 -0.78 -7.52
C HIS A 99 -1.18 0.41 -7.72
N PHE A 100 -1.63 1.53 -8.29
CA PHE A 100 -0.72 2.65 -8.55
C PHE A 100 -0.17 3.26 -7.27
N ALA A 101 -0.94 3.28 -6.19
CA ALA A 101 -0.45 3.67 -4.87
C ALA A 101 0.70 2.79 -4.40
N TYR A 102 0.57 1.47 -4.53
CA TYR A 102 1.62 0.50 -4.16
C TYR A 102 2.88 0.73 -4.97
N PHE A 103 2.72 0.80 -6.31
CA PHE A 103 3.83 1.05 -7.22
C PHE A 103 4.55 2.36 -6.88
N TYR A 104 3.81 3.47 -6.87
CA TYR A 104 4.40 4.81 -6.76
C TYR A 104 4.99 5.06 -5.37
N PHE A 105 4.31 4.64 -4.30
CA PHE A 105 4.83 4.79 -2.95
C PHE A 105 6.09 3.94 -2.73
N THR A 106 6.09 2.68 -3.17
CA THR A 106 7.28 1.82 -3.09
C THR A 106 8.47 2.42 -3.82
N GLU A 107 8.27 2.94 -5.04
CA GLU A 107 9.34 3.60 -5.82
C GLU A 107 9.91 4.81 -5.10
N LEU A 108 9.06 5.66 -4.50
CA LEU A 108 9.48 6.88 -3.81
C LEU A 108 10.30 6.61 -2.54
N ILE A 109 10.05 5.49 -1.83
CA ILE A 109 10.73 5.18 -0.56
C ILE A 109 11.70 3.98 -0.66
N LEU A 110 11.98 3.51 -1.87
CA LEU A 110 12.79 2.30 -2.09
C LEU A 110 14.18 2.39 -1.44
N ASP A 111 14.81 3.55 -1.50
CA ASP A 111 16.14 3.74 -0.92
C ASP A 111 16.14 3.63 0.62
N MET A 112 15.02 3.94 1.27
CA MET A 112 14.86 3.77 2.72
C MET A 112 14.74 2.29 3.14
N LEU A 113 14.36 1.41 2.19
CA LEU A 113 14.24 -0.04 2.40
C LEU A 113 15.55 -0.79 2.18
N LYS A 114 16.57 -0.14 1.60
CA LYS A 114 17.90 -0.71 1.36
C LYS A 114 18.76 -0.62 2.62
N VAL A 115 18.35 -1.33 3.67
CA VAL A 115 19.06 -1.38 4.95
C VAL A 115 19.95 -2.63 5.02
N ASP A 116 21.00 -2.60 5.84
CA ASP A 116 21.96 -3.70 5.97
C ASP A 116 21.30 -5.02 6.40
N SER A 117 20.21 -4.97 7.16
CA SER A 117 19.41 -6.13 7.58
C SER A 117 18.55 -6.72 6.46
N GLY A 118 18.44 -6.04 5.31
CA GLY A 118 17.56 -6.36 4.21
C GLY A 118 16.11 -5.91 4.47
N GLY A 119 15.61 -4.96 3.66
CA GLY A 119 14.24 -4.49 3.73
C GLY A 119 13.23 -5.48 3.13
N ARG A 120 11.97 -5.31 3.48
CA ARG A 120 10.90 -6.15 2.94
C ARG A 120 9.70 -5.34 2.48
N VAL A 121 9.25 -5.60 1.25
CA VAL A 121 7.98 -5.09 0.71
C VAL A 121 6.98 -6.23 0.64
N ILE A 122 5.80 -6.03 1.23
CA ILE A 122 4.71 -6.99 1.22
C ILE A 122 3.52 -6.35 0.51
N ASN A 123 3.11 -6.93 -0.62
CA ASN A 123 1.99 -6.46 -1.43
C ASN A 123 0.75 -7.35 -1.21
N VAL A 124 -0.26 -6.82 -0.54
CA VAL A 124 -1.49 -7.58 -0.29
C VAL A 124 -2.27 -7.76 -1.59
N ALA A 125 -2.26 -8.98 -2.10
CA ALA A 125 -3.05 -9.42 -3.24
C ALA A 125 -4.40 -10.05 -2.80
N SER A 126 -5.00 -10.86 -3.66
CA SER A 126 -6.24 -11.59 -3.36
C SER A 126 -6.33 -12.82 -4.26
N GLY A 127 -6.93 -13.90 -3.77
CA GLY A 127 -7.28 -15.08 -4.58
C GLY A 127 -8.16 -14.74 -5.81
N ALA A 128 -8.81 -13.57 -5.81
CA ALA A 128 -9.57 -13.07 -6.95
C ALA A 128 -8.73 -12.90 -8.22
N HIS A 129 -7.41 -12.66 -8.12
CA HIS A 129 -6.49 -12.54 -9.25
C HIS A 129 -6.53 -13.73 -10.20
N LYS A 130 -6.82 -14.95 -9.71
CA LYS A 130 -6.83 -16.21 -10.51
C LYS A 130 -7.79 -16.16 -11.69
N LYS A 131 -8.83 -15.33 -11.63
CA LYS A 131 -9.83 -15.16 -12.69
C LYS A 131 -9.64 -13.86 -13.49
N ALA A 132 -8.60 -13.08 -13.17
CA ALA A 132 -8.36 -11.81 -13.84
C ALA A 132 -7.75 -12.04 -15.23
N LYS A 133 -8.16 -11.19 -16.18
CA LYS A 133 -7.53 -11.04 -17.48
C LYS A 133 -7.21 -9.56 -17.67
N LEU A 134 -5.96 -9.24 -18.01
CA LEU A 134 -5.56 -7.88 -18.33
C LEU A 134 -5.82 -7.63 -19.83
N GLU A 135 -6.49 -6.54 -20.12
CA GLU A 135 -6.66 -6.00 -21.46
C GLU A 135 -5.79 -4.75 -21.54
N LEU A 136 -4.62 -4.88 -22.16
CA LEU A 136 -3.62 -3.81 -22.19
C LEU A 136 -4.14 -2.54 -22.88
N ASN A 137 -5.07 -2.68 -23.83
CA ASN A 137 -5.67 -1.56 -24.54
C ASN A 137 -6.75 -0.84 -23.71
N ASP A 138 -7.25 -1.45 -22.63
CA ASP A 138 -8.25 -0.86 -21.73
C ASP A 138 -8.07 -1.36 -20.29
N LEU A 139 -6.89 -1.10 -19.73
CA LEU A 139 -6.55 -1.49 -18.35
C LEU A 139 -7.50 -0.88 -17.32
N GLN A 140 -7.98 0.32 -17.58
CA GLN A 140 -8.85 1.06 -16.69
C GLN A 140 -10.34 0.80 -16.91
N MET A 141 -10.70 -0.05 -17.86
CA MET A 141 -12.10 -0.41 -18.17
C MET A 141 -12.99 0.80 -18.47
N LYS A 142 -12.51 1.73 -19.30
CA LYS A 142 -13.25 2.94 -19.67
C LYS A 142 -14.48 2.64 -20.53
N ASN A 143 -14.46 1.55 -21.30
CA ASN A 143 -15.54 1.21 -22.22
C ASN A 143 -16.69 0.45 -21.53
N GLU A 144 -16.40 -0.52 -20.69
CA GLU A 144 -17.42 -1.31 -19.97
C GLU A 144 -16.92 -1.64 -18.56
N TYR A 145 -17.28 -0.81 -17.58
CA TYR A 145 -16.83 -0.98 -16.22
C TYR A 145 -17.57 -2.08 -15.48
N LYS A 146 -16.81 -3.00 -14.93
CA LYS A 146 -17.27 -4.03 -14.00
C LYS A 146 -16.38 -3.99 -12.75
N GLY A 147 -16.89 -3.44 -11.66
CA GLY A 147 -16.09 -3.20 -10.45
C GLY A 147 -15.37 -4.45 -9.93
N TRP A 148 -16.00 -5.64 -10.02
CA TRP A 148 -15.34 -6.88 -9.63
C TRP A 148 -14.16 -7.24 -10.55
N THR A 149 -14.30 -7.01 -11.84
CA THR A 149 -13.21 -7.21 -12.81
C THR A 149 -12.08 -6.22 -12.57
N ALA A 150 -12.38 -4.94 -12.29
CA ALA A 150 -11.38 -3.92 -11.93
C ALA A 150 -10.61 -4.34 -10.67
N TYR A 151 -11.32 -4.82 -9.64
CA TYR A 151 -10.70 -5.35 -8.43
C TYR A 151 -9.80 -6.56 -8.72
N MET A 152 -10.29 -7.56 -9.47
CA MET A 152 -9.49 -8.72 -9.86
C MET A 152 -8.21 -8.32 -10.62
N ARG A 153 -8.34 -7.40 -11.58
CA ARG A 153 -7.21 -6.85 -12.35
C ARG A 153 -6.21 -6.16 -11.43
N SER A 154 -6.66 -5.29 -10.53
CA SER A 154 -5.77 -4.60 -9.59
C SER A 154 -4.95 -5.57 -8.73
N LYS A 155 -5.56 -6.69 -8.32
CA LYS A 155 -4.87 -7.71 -7.52
C LYS A 155 -3.92 -8.60 -8.33
N LEU A 156 -4.21 -8.84 -9.61
CA LEU A 156 -3.26 -9.46 -10.54
C LEU A 156 -2.06 -8.53 -10.78
N MET A 157 -2.30 -7.23 -10.99
CA MET A 157 -1.23 -6.25 -11.18
C MET A 157 -0.30 -6.16 -9.96
N ASN A 158 -0.81 -6.32 -8.74
CA ASN A 158 0.03 -6.37 -7.54
C ASN A 158 0.97 -7.58 -7.54
N ILE A 159 0.51 -8.74 -7.98
CA ILE A 159 1.36 -9.93 -8.12
C ILE A 159 2.44 -9.70 -9.18
N MET A 160 2.05 -9.18 -10.35
CA MET A 160 3.00 -8.88 -11.43
C MET A 160 4.04 -7.84 -10.98
N PHE A 161 3.63 -6.81 -10.27
CA PHE A 161 4.51 -5.81 -9.68
C PHE A 161 5.51 -6.44 -8.69
N THR A 162 5.04 -7.34 -7.83
CA THR A 162 5.90 -8.06 -6.88
C THR A 162 7.00 -8.85 -7.61
N TYR A 163 6.64 -9.60 -8.65
CA TYR A 163 7.59 -10.36 -9.44
C TYR A 163 8.59 -9.45 -10.19
N GLU A 164 8.11 -8.38 -10.79
CA GLU A 164 8.97 -7.43 -11.50
C GLU A 164 9.94 -6.75 -10.52
N CYS A 165 9.49 -6.31 -9.35
CA CYS A 165 10.36 -5.73 -8.34
C CYS A 165 11.40 -6.74 -7.83
N HIS A 166 11.00 -7.98 -7.56
CA HIS A 166 11.92 -9.02 -7.15
C HIS A 166 13.03 -9.25 -8.20
N HIS A 167 12.66 -9.26 -9.47
CA HIS A 167 13.62 -9.43 -10.57
C HIS A 167 14.51 -8.19 -10.75
N ARG A 168 13.91 -7.00 -10.76
CA ARG A 168 14.63 -5.74 -11.00
C ARG A 168 15.57 -5.33 -9.87
N PHE A 169 15.21 -5.65 -8.63
CA PHE A 169 15.93 -5.26 -7.43
C PHE A 169 16.59 -6.45 -6.71
N SER A 170 16.90 -7.53 -7.42
CA SER A 170 17.52 -8.75 -6.86
C SER A 170 18.78 -8.49 -6.03
N ASP A 171 19.57 -7.50 -6.44
CA ASP A 171 20.86 -7.18 -5.82
C ASP A 171 20.77 -6.07 -4.76
N SER A 172 19.56 -5.57 -4.47
CA SER A 172 19.35 -4.45 -3.54
C SER A 172 19.33 -4.86 -2.06
N GLY A 173 19.25 -6.17 -1.77
CA GLY A 173 18.97 -6.68 -0.42
C GLY A 173 17.50 -6.59 0.00
N VAL A 174 16.64 -5.91 -0.79
CA VAL A 174 15.20 -5.80 -0.50
C VAL A 174 14.45 -7.02 -1.04
N THR A 175 13.61 -7.62 -0.22
CA THR A 175 12.74 -8.74 -0.62
C THR A 175 11.33 -8.26 -0.93
N PHE A 176 10.70 -8.83 -1.97
CA PHE A 176 9.34 -8.50 -2.42
C PHE A 176 8.43 -9.73 -2.35
N ASN A 177 7.30 -9.61 -1.63
CA ASN A 177 6.36 -10.70 -1.35
C ASN A 177 4.91 -10.31 -1.65
#